data_41f46bc36ddce3652b68642744a0b3fa
#
_entry.id   41f46bc36ddce3652b68642744a0b3fa
#
_cell.length_a   1.000
_cell.length_b   1.000
_cell.length_c   1.000
_cell.angle_alpha   90.00
_cell.angle_beta   90.00
_cell.angle_gamma   90.00
#
_symmetry.space_group_name_H-M   'P 1'
#
loop_
_entity.id
_entity.type
_entity.pdbx_description
1 polymer ?
#
loop_
_entity_poly.entity_id
_entity_poly.type
_entity_poly.pdbx_seq_one_letter_code
_entity_poly.pdbx_strand_id
1 'polypeptide(L)'
;MSQTTREMKDLERQLILARANMRADQEKLESLAQASKPSIMAVGIGGAGCNIISWVKKEGVTGGRLISVNTDANHLSISEADRRILIGEKICKGLGCGGYPKIGEEAMHESMQEVFSEVEKSNILFLVAGLGGGTGTGGIVELARELDKRFENDSVPRLLIGVATLPFQIETARMGAAKAAIQHLKHSCDTVVIIDNDRLNHIAGNLPFQEALGVANTTIGKFVKGVTETITTASLINLDYADLRAIMRGAGLASIGIGQGKDEGKVEHAVERALNERLLDVEDITKARGVLIHIAGGEDMTLEEVHRGGELIKRYMPPKSKVIWGAKVDKNLKGHAHVMVVITGVESAFLKTQKKRFGSFKLPW
;
A
#
# COMPACT_ATOMS: atom_id res chain seq x y z
N MET A 1 -10.84 -69.90 -11.71
CA MET A 1 -10.67 -68.48 -12.06
C MET A 1 -9.55 -68.39 -13.07
N SER A 2 -9.87 -67.91 -14.27
CA SER A 2 -8.88 -67.84 -15.37
C SER A 2 -7.75 -66.81 -15.04
N GLN A 3 -6.59 -67.08 -15.56
CA GLN A 3 -5.38 -66.21 -15.40
C GLN A 3 -5.73 -64.76 -15.80
N THR A 4 -6.55 -64.56 -16.81
CA THR A 4 -7.06 -63.26 -17.26
C THR A 4 -7.88 -62.51 -16.22
N THR A 5 -8.63 -63.21 -15.37
CA THR A 5 -9.43 -62.56 -14.30
C THR A 5 -8.56 -62.08 -13.15
N ARG A 6 -7.39 -62.66 -12.95
CA ARG A 6 -6.39 -62.23 -11.94
C ARG A 6 -5.64 -61.02 -12.43
N GLU A 7 -5.20 -61.00 -13.66
CA GLU A 7 -4.50 -59.86 -14.30
C GLU A 7 -5.39 -58.61 -14.39
N MET A 8 -6.69 -58.76 -14.71
CA MET A 8 -7.64 -57.65 -14.67
C MET A 8 -7.82 -57.06 -13.27
N LYS A 9 -7.91 -57.90 -12.23
CA LYS A 9 -8.01 -57.39 -10.85
C LYS A 9 -6.75 -56.68 -10.35
N ASP A 10 -5.58 -57.14 -10.79
CA ASP A 10 -4.31 -56.47 -10.45
C ASP A 10 -4.17 -55.13 -11.18
N LEU A 11 -4.62 -55.04 -12.46
CA LEU A 11 -4.65 -53.79 -13.22
C LEU A 11 -5.64 -52.78 -12.60
N GLU A 12 -6.83 -53.21 -12.17
CA GLU A 12 -7.79 -52.34 -11.46
C GLU A 12 -7.19 -51.82 -10.15
N ARG A 13 -6.53 -52.67 -9.36
CA ARG A 13 -5.84 -52.26 -8.14
C ARG A 13 -4.75 -51.21 -8.41
N GLN A 14 -3.95 -51.43 -9.45
CA GLN A 14 -2.91 -50.43 -9.83
C GLN A 14 -3.52 -49.11 -10.27
N LEU A 15 -4.60 -49.11 -11.02
CA LEU A 15 -5.33 -47.93 -11.44
C LEU A 15 -5.94 -47.17 -10.25
N ILE A 16 -6.51 -47.88 -9.26
CA ILE A 16 -7.04 -47.29 -8.05
C ILE A 16 -5.93 -46.63 -7.23
N LEU A 17 -4.80 -47.31 -7.03
CA LEU A 17 -3.64 -46.78 -6.34
C LEU A 17 -3.04 -45.57 -7.05
N ALA A 18 -2.90 -45.61 -8.37
CA ALA A 18 -2.41 -44.48 -9.14
C ALA A 18 -3.34 -43.24 -9.03
N ARG A 19 -4.66 -43.44 -9.10
CA ARG A 19 -5.64 -42.37 -8.88
C ARG A 19 -5.61 -41.80 -7.46
N ALA A 20 -5.41 -42.65 -6.44
CA ALA A 20 -5.29 -42.20 -5.05
C ALA A 20 -4.02 -41.38 -4.84
N ASN A 21 -2.87 -41.81 -5.42
CA ASN A 21 -1.63 -41.05 -5.35
C ASN A 21 -1.73 -39.69 -6.07
N MET A 22 -2.35 -39.67 -7.28
CA MET A 22 -2.57 -38.40 -8.00
C MET A 22 -3.45 -37.42 -7.20
N ARG A 23 -4.48 -37.92 -6.51
CA ARG A 23 -5.31 -37.06 -5.63
C ARG A 23 -4.52 -36.52 -4.44
N ALA A 24 -3.72 -37.37 -3.77
CA ALA A 24 -2.89 -36.95 -2.65
C ALA A 24 -1.83 -35.91 -3.08
N ASP A 25 -1.21 -36.08 -4.25
CA ASP A 25 -0.27 -35.11 -4.81
C ASP A 25 -0.95 -33.80 -5.17
N GLN A 26 -2.16 -33.85 -5.69
CA GLN A 26 -2.95 -32.65 -6.02
C GLN A 26 -3.39 -31.90 -4.76
N GLU A 27 -3.88 -32.59 -3.73
CA GLU A 27 -4.22 -32.02 -2.43
C GLU A 27 -2.99 -31.38 -1.76
N LYS A 28 -1.83 -32.04 -1.85
CA LYS A 28 -0.58 -31.51 -1.34
C LYS A 28 -0.14 -30.26 -2.12
N LEU A 29 -0.26 -30.25 -3.44
CA LEU A 29 0.03 -29.09 -4.29
C LEU A 29 -0.90 -27.93 -3.96
N GLU A 30 -2.20 -28.16 -3.80
CA GLU A 30 -3.18 -27.15 -3.44
C GLU A 30 -2.90 -26.58 -2.03
N SER A 31 -2.57 -27.44 -1.07
CA SER A 31 -2.20 -27.00 0.29
C SER A 31 -0.92 -26.16 0.30
N LEU A 32 0.10 -26.55 -0.49
CA LEU A 32 1.32 -25.79 -0.65
C LEU A 32 1.08 -24.45 -1.38
N ALA A 33 0.26 -24.45 -2.42
CA ALA A 33 -0.11 -23.23 -3.13
C ALA A 33 -0.88 -22.26 -2.24
N GLN A 34 -1.72 -22.75 -1.34
CA GLN A 34 -2.44 -21.94 -0.38
C GLN A 34 -1.53 -21.41 0.73
N ALA A 35 -0.59 -22.23 1.22
CA ALA A 35 0.41 -21.85 2.21
C ALA A 35 1.47 -20.87 1.67
N SER A 36 1.72 -20.88 0.35
CA SER A 36 2.69 -20.00 -0.31
C SER A 36 2.12 -18.63 -0.69
N LYS A 37 0.80 -18.42 -0.56
CA LYS A 37 0.22 -17.08 -0.78
C LYS A 37 0.69 -16.12 0.31
N PRO A 38 1.26 -14.95 -0.08
CA PRO A 38 1.70 -13.98 0.91
C PRO A 38 0.51 -13.45 1.71
N SER A 39 0.65 -13.41 3.03
CA SER A 39 -0.31 -12.77 3.92
C SER A 39 -0.15 -11.26 3.84
N ILE A 40 -1.20 -10.55 3.45
CA ILE A 40 -1.21 -9.09 3.28
C ILE A 40 -2.14 -8.48 4.31
N MET A 41 -1.64 -7.46 5.01
CA MET A 41 -2.42 -6.72 6.00
C MET A 41 -2.27 -5.22 5.79
N ALA A 42 -3.33 -4.48 6.09
CA ALA A 42 -3.30 -3.02 6.12
C ALA A 42 -3.84 -2.53 7.47
N VAL A 43 -3.03 -1.70 8.14
CA VAL A 43 -3.34 -1.12 9.45
C VAL A 43 -3.53 0.39 9.28
N GLY A 44 -4.75 0.86 9.45
CA GLY A 44 -5.08 2.30 9.47
C GLY A 44 -4.98 2.83 10.88
N ILE A 45 -4.14 3.85 11.07
CA ILE A 45 -3.81 4.41 12.39
C ILE A 45 -4.32 5.86 12.48
N GLY A 46 -5.13 6.11 13.52
CA GLY A 46 -5.79 7.39 13.73
C GLY A 46 -6.95 7.66 12.77
N GLY A 47 -7.59 8.81 12.86
CA GLY A 47 -8.81 9.11 12.11
C GLY A 47 -8.68 8.94 10.59
N ALA A 48 -7.66 9.56 9.98
CA ALA A 48 -7.45 9.46 8.54
C ALA A 48 -7.12 8.03 8.09
N GLY A 49 -6.26 7.30 8.84
CA GLY A 49 -5.96 5.91 8.56
C GLY A 49 -7.20 5.01 8.62
N CYS A 50 -8.03 5.16 9.66
CA CYS A 50 -9.29 4.43 9.80
C CYS A 50 -10.27 4.73 8.65
N ASN A 51 -10.36 5.99 8.19
CA ASN A 51 -11.21 6.36 7.05
C ASN A 51 -10.77 5.66 5.76
N ILE A 52 -9.45 5.58 5.51
CA ILE A 52 -8.90 4.90 4.35
C ILE A 52 -9.21 3.40 4.42
N ILE A 53 -8.98 2.76 5.56
CA ILE A 53 -9.30 1.34 5.76
C ILE A 53 -10.80 1.08 5.56
N SER A 54 -11.66 1.95 6.10
CA SER A 54 -13.11 1.84 5.91
C SER A 54 -13.50 1.95 4.44
N TRP A 55 -12.86 2.83 3.68
CA TRP A 55 -13.05 2.94 2.24
C TRP A 55 -12.63 1.64 1.52
N VAL A 56 -11.44 1.09 1.83
CA VAL A 56 -10.94 -0.17 1.25
C VAL A 56 -11.88 -1.33 1.56
N LYS A 57 -12.45 -1.36 2.78
CA LYS A 57 -13.42 -2.38 3.20
C LYS A 57 -14.72 -2.30 2.41
N LYS A 58 -15.26 -1.09 2.20
CA LYS A 58 -16.48 -0.84 1.41
C LYS A 58 -16.31 -1.23 -0.06
N GLU A 59 -15.17 -0.91 -0.63
CA GLU A 59 -14.84 -1.28 -2.03
C GLU A 59 -14.58 -2.78 -2.21
N GLY A 60 -14.50 -3.53 -1.12
CA GLY A 60 -14.24 -4.96 -1.13
C GLY A 60 -12.82 -5.27 -1.63
N VAL A 61 -11.91 -5.61 -0.73
CA VAL A 61 -10.58 -6.11 -1.06
C VAL A 61 -10.53 -7.62 -0.91
N THR A 62 -9.92 -8.30 -1.87
CA THR A 62 -9.74 -9.75 -1.82
C THR A 62 -8.30 -10.08 -1.44
N GLY A 63 -8.12 -11.00 -0.48
CA GLY A 63 -6.80 -11.53 -0.11
C GLY A 63 -5.99 -10.67 0.87
N GLY A 64 -6.56 -9.59 1.42
CA GLY A 64 -5.95 -8.77 2.46
C GLY A 64 -6.81 -8.66 3.70
N ARG A 65 -6.19 -8.51 4.88
CA ARG A 65 -6.85 -8.25 6.16
C ARG A 65 -6.72 -6.78 6.54
N LEU A 66 -7.80 -6.17 6.99
CA LEU A 66 -7.92 -4.75 7.27
C LEU A 66 -8.11 -4.50 8.76
N ILE A 67 -7.24 -3.66 9.35
CA ILE A 67 -7.24 -3.35 10.79
C ILE A 67 -7.33 -1.85 10.97
N SER A 68 -8.23 -1.39 11.82
CA SER A 68 -8.34 0.01 12.25
C SER A 68 -7.87 0.17 13.68
N VAL A 69 -6.96 1.12 13.91
CA VAL A 69 -6.35 1.41 15.21
C VAL A 69 -6.54 2.89 15.54
N ASN A 70 -7.13 3.20 16.68
CA ASN A 70 -7.36 4.60 17.07
C ASN A 70 -7.38 4.75 18.59
N THR A 71 -7.14 5.97 19.06
CA THR A 71 -7.31 6.41 20.46
C THR A 71 -8.68 7.05 20.70
N ASP A 72 -9.44 7.34 19.65
CA ASP A 72 -10.80 7.87 19.69
C ASP A 72 -11.80 6.73 19.53
N ALA A 73 -12.50 6.40 20.61
CA ALA A 73 -13.46 5.30 20.64
C ALA A 73 -14.69 5.57 19.76
N ASN A 74 -15.17 6.81 19.69
CA ASN A 74 -16.32 7.16 18.88
C ASN A 74 -16.00 6.98 17.39
N HIS A 75 -14.87 7.54 16.93
CA HIS A 75 -14.43 7.39 15.54
C HIS A 75 -14.17 5.92 15.19
N LEU A 76 -13.56 5.15 16.12
CA LEU A 76 -13.28 3.74 15.90
C LEU A 76 -14.56 2.89 15.81
N SER A 77 -15.60 3.24 16.57
CA SER A 77 -16.87 2.51 16.58
C SER A 77 -17.59 2.53 15.24
N ILE A 78 -17.48 3.62 14.48
CA ILE A 78 -18.10 3.79 13.16
C ILE A 78 -17.17 3.36 12.01
N SER A 79 -15.90 3.04 12.29
CA SER A 79 -14.95 2.59 11.28
C SER A 79 -15.25 1.15 10.83
N GLU A 80 -15.12 0.90 9.53
CA GLU A 80 -15.31 -0.44 8.96
C GLU A 80 -13.95 -1.11 8.73
N ALA A 81 -13.72 -2.26 9.39
CA ALA A 81 -12.50 -3.05 9.28
C ALA A 81 -12.76 -4.48 9.74
N ASP A 82 -11.86 -5.42 9.43
CA ASP A 82 -11.94 -6.80 9.93
C ASP A 82 -11.64 -6.87 11.43
N ARG A 83 -10.77 -5.99 11.91
CA ARG A 83 -10.44 -5.82 13.32
C ARG A 83 -10.34 -4.35 13.67
N ARG A 84 -10.85 -3.97 14.84
CA ARG A 84 -10.76 -2.62 15.40
C ARG A 84 -10.07 -2.70 16.75
N ILE A 85 -9.06 -1.87 16.98
CA ILE A 85 -8.26 -1.87 18.21
C ILE A 85 -8.26 -0.45 18.78
N LEU A 86 -8.79 -0.28 19.98
CA LEU A 86 -8.67 0.95 20.75
C LEU A 86 -7.34 0.92 21.49
N ILE A 87 -6.47 1.89 21.21
CA ILE A 87 -5.15 1.98 21.86
C ILE A 87 -5.10 3.10 22.88
N GLY A 88 -4.23 2.96 23.88
CA GLY A 88 -4.00 3.97 24.90
C GLY A 88 -5.21 4.20 25.78
N GLU A 89 -5.93 3.17 26.22
CA GLU A 89 -7.10 3.30 27.07
C GLU A 89 -6.82 4.05 28.37
N LYS A 90 -5.66 3.82 29.00
CA LYS A 90 -5.27 4.48 30.25
C LYS A 90 -4.86 5.94 30.01
N ILE A 91 -4.23 6.21 28.86
CA ILE A 91 -3.67 7.52 28.52
C ILE A 91 -4.76 8.44 27.97
N CYS A 92 -5.47 7.95 26.91
CA CYS A 92 -6.41 8.76 26.13
C CYS A 92 -7.88 8.59 26.57
N LYS A 93 -8.21 7.55 27.31
CA LYS A 93 -9.58 7.25 27.80
C LYS A 93 -10.64 7.29 26.70
N GLY A 94 -10.26 6.91 25.47
CA GLY A 94 -11.15 6.92 24.29
C GLY A 94 -11.44 8.31 23.70
N LEU A 95 -10.77 9.38 24.16
CA LEU A 95 -11.04 10.77 23.74
C LEU A 95 -10.07 11.29 22.67
N GLY A 96 -9.16 10.43 22.17
CA GLY A 96 -8.13 10.83 21.21
C GLY A 96 -6.90 11.48 21.86
N CYS A 97 -5.90 11.84 21.05
CA CYS A 97 -4.61 12.42 21.52
C CYS A 97 -4.54 13.95 21.47
N GLY A 98 -5.62 14.66 21.20
CA GLY A 98 -5.64 16.12 21.14
C GLY A 98 -4.65 16.77 20.15
N GLY A 99 -4.21 16.04 19.11
CA GLY A 99 -3.25 16.53 18.13
C GLY A 99 -1.77 16.38 18.56
N TYR A 100 -1.46 15.76 19.70
CA TYR A 100 -0.10 15.61 20.20
C TYR A 100 0.51 14.25 19.80
N PRO A 101 1.52 14.22 18.90
CA PRO A 101 2.14 12.96 18.44
C PRO A 101 2.74 12.12 19.55
N LYS A 102 3.34 12.76 20.58
CA LYS A 102 3.92 12.07 21.72
C LYS A 102 2.89 11.23 22.48
N ILE A 103 1.68 11.75 22.66
CA ILE A 103 0.58 11.00 23.30
C ILE A 103 0.17 9.81 22.42
N GLY A 104 0.17 9.99 21.10
CA GLY A 104 -0.09 8.92 20.15
C GLY A 104 0.97 7.82 20.16
N GLU A 105 2.23 8.19 20.33
CA GLU A 105 3.36 7.26 20.51
C GLU A 105 3.19 6.44 21.80
N GLU A 106 2.93 7.11 22.92
CA GLU A 106 2.71 6.48 24.23
C GLU A 106 1.48 5.54 24.22
N ALA A 107 0.39 5.96 23.56
CA ALA A 107 -0.82 5.16 23.40
C ALA A 107 -0.58 3.89 22.56
N MET A 108 0.20 3.98 21.49
CA MET A 108 0.60 2.83 20.70
C MET A 108 1.51 1.89 21.49
N HIS A 109 2.45 2.47 22.26
CA HIS A 109 3.35 1.70 23.10
C HIS A 109 2.59 0.90 24.18
N GLU A 110 1.60 1.51 24.83
CA GLU A 110 0.73 0.84 25.81
C GLU A 110 0.06 -0.43 25.22
N SER A 111 -0.42 -0.32 23.97
CA SER A 111 -1.21 -1.37 23.32
C SER A 111 -0.41 -2.19 22.30
N MET A 112 0.93 -2.06 22.30
CA MET A 112 1.81 -2.64 21.29
C MET A 112 1.63 -4.15 21.16
N GLN A 113 1.50 -4.87 22.27
CA GLN A 113 1.39 -6.32 22.23
C GLN A 113 0.11 -6.80 21.53
N GLU A 114 -1.00 -6.09 21.75
CA GLU A 114 -2.27 -6.41 21.08
C GLU A 114 -2.15 -6.15 19.57
N VAL A 115 -1.65 -4.98 19.17
CA VAL A 115 -1.47 -4.64 17.76
C VAL A 115 -0.49 -5.59 17.08
N PHE A 116 0.64 -5.91 17.73
CA PHE A 116 1.65 -6.80 17.19
C PHE A 116 1.09 -8.22 16.93
N SER A 117 0.33 -8.79 17.87
CA SER A 117 -0.25 -10.13 17.72
C SER A 117 -1.16 -10.27 16.49
N GLU A 118 -1.76 -9.17 16.04
CA GLU A 118 -2.61 -9.17 14.85
C GLU A 118 -1.82 -9.11 13.53
N VAL A 119 -0.61 -8.52 13.56
CA VAL A 119 0.18 -8.26 12.33
C VAL A 119 1.42 -9.15 12.18
N GLU A 120 1.82 -9.86 13.23
CA GLU A 120 3.07 -10.66 13.26
C GLU A 120 3.20 -11.70 12.15
N LYS A 121 2.09 -12.19 11.59
CA LYS A 121 2.07 -13.21 10.52
C LYS A 121 2.02 -12.63 9.11
N SER A 122 2.06 -11.31 8.96
CA SER A 122 1.99 -10.69 7.64
C SER A 122 3.33 -10.78 6.89
N ASN A 123 3.27 -11.04 5.58
CA ASN A 123 4.41 -10.92 4.67
C ASN A 123 4.50 -9.49 4.09
N ILE A 124 3.35 -8.86 3.83
CA ILE A 124 3.25 -7.46 3.40
C ILE A 124 2.38 -6.73 4.40
N LEU A 125 2.91 -5.66 4.97
CA LEU A 125 2.19 -4.84 5.93
C LEU A 125 2.18 -3.38 5.48
N PHE A 126 0.98 -2.88 5.20
CA PHE A 126 0.73 -1.46 4.97
C PHE A 126 0.40 -0.77 6.30
N LEU A 127 1.18 0.24 6.67
CA LEU A 127 0.88 1.15 7.77
C LEU A 127 0.33 2.44 7.18
N VAL A 128 -0.94 2.73 7.42
CA VAL A 128 -1.66 3.85 6.77
C VAL A 128 -2.03 4.90 7.79
N ALA A 129 -1.58 6.14 7.63
CA ALA A 129 -1.92 7.24 8.53
C ALA A 129 -1.93 8.60 7.85
N GLY A 130 -2.77 9.52 8.36
CA GLY A 130 -2.62 10.95 8.12
C GLY A 130 -1.64 11.55 9.12
N LEU A 131 -0.60 12.18 8.62
CA LEU A 131 0.43 12.80 9.45
C LEU A 131 0.04 14.24 9.85
N GLY A 132 0.63 14.70 10.95
CA GLY A 132 0.34 16.02 11.54
C GLY A 132 -0.65 16.00 12.68
N GLY A 133 -1.42 14.91 12.86
CA GLY A 133 -2.26 14.67 14.03
C GLY A 133 -1.52 13.94 15.16
N GLY A 134 -2.23 13.63 16.24
CA GLY A 134 -1.65 12.92 17.40
C GLY A 134 -1.49 11.43 17.14
N THR A 135 -2.62 10.71 17.10
CA THR A 135 -2.67 9.24 16.99
C THR A 135 -1.99 8.72 15.73
N GLY A 136 -2.34 9.31 14.56
CA GLY A 136 -1.77 8.87 13.28
C GLY A 136 -0.25 9.07 13.23
N THR A 137 0.23 10.23 13.63
CA THR A 137 1.66 10.59 13.56
C THR A 137 2.51 9.80 14.56
N GLY A 138 2.12 9.83 15.84
CA GLY A 138 2.88 9.13 16.89
C GLY A 138 2.74 7.62 16.78
N GLY A 139 1.51 7.15 16.57
CA GLY A 139 1.22 5.72 16.52
C GLY A 139 1.88 4.99 15.35
N ILE A 140 1.90 5.59 14.13
CA ILE A 140 2.56 4.95 12.98
C ILE A 140 4.07 4.86 13.17
N VAL A 141 4.71 5.90 13.74
CA VAL A 141 6.15 5.93 13.98
C VAL A 141 6.54 4.87 15.01
N GLU A 142 5.79 4.79 16.13
CA GLU A 142 6.08 3.81 17.18
C GLU A 142 5.86 2.38 16.69
N LEU A 143 4.75 2.13 15.98
CA LEU A 143 4.49 0.80 15.43
C LEU A 143 5.55 0.41 14.40
N ALA A 144 5.91 1.29 13.47
CA ALA A 144 6.92 0.99 12.46
C ALA A 144 8.29 0.68 13.10
N ARG A 145 8.69 1.46 14.10
CA ARG A 145 9.96 1.27 14.84
C ARG A 145 10.02 -0.07 15.56
N GLU A 146 8.91 -0.45 16.21
CA GLU A 146 8.85 -1.71 16.93
C GLU A 146 8.80 -2.92 15.99
N LEU A 147 8.08 -2.80 14.88
CA LEU A 147 8.04 -3.85 13.84
C LEU A 147 9.41 -4.06 13.18
N ASP A 148 10.12 -2.98 12.85
CA ASP A 148 11.46 -3.02 12.28
C ASP A 148 12.41 -3.81 13.18
N LYS A 149 12.45 -3.49 14.48
CA LYS A 149 13.26 -4.20 15.47
C LYS A 149 12.92 -5.69 15.58
N ARG A 150 11.62 -6.02 15.62
CA ARG A 150 11.18 -7.41 15.78
C ARG A 150 11.39 -8.24 14.52
N PHE A 151 11.31 -7.61 13.35
CA PHE A 151 11.49 -8.28 12.07
C PHE A 151 12.93 -8.33 11.57
N GLU A 152 13.85 -7.59 12.18
CA GLU A 152 15.28 -7.54 11.81
C GLU A 152 15.94 -8.93 11.77
N ASN A 153 15.58 -9.80 12.73
CA ASN A 153 16.11 -11.15 12.85
C ASN A 153 15.15 -12.23 12.33
N ASP A 154 14.08 -11.87 11.66
CA ASP A 154 13.11 -12.83 11.16
C ASP A 154 13.61 -13.49 9.87
N SER A 155 13.56 -14.82 9.82
CA SER A 155 13.88 -15.59 8.61
C SER A 155 12.84 -15.41 7.49
N VAL A 156 11.63 -14.94 7.84
CA VAL A 156 10.55 -14.70 6.90
C VAL A 156 10.79 -13.38 6.17
N PRO A 157 10.87 -13.39 4.83
CA PRO A 157 11.02 -12.15 4.08
C PRO A 157 9.73 -11.32 4.19
N ARG A 158 9.81 -10.17 4.86
CA ARG A 158 8.70 -9.25 5.05
C ARG A 158 8.90 -7.97 4.25
N LEU A 159 7.82 -7.26 4.01
CA LEU A 159 7.81 -5.95 3.37
C LEU A 159 6.93 -5.00 4.19
N LEU A 160 7.54 -3.97 4.77
CA LEU A 160 6.88 -2.94 5.57
C LEU A 160 6.73 -1.66 4.74
N ILE A 161 5.52 -1.28 4.41
CA ILE A 161 5.19 -0.14 3.56
C ILE A 161 4.43 0.90 4.39
N GLY A 162 5.06 2.05 4.64
CA GLY A 162 4.37 3.21 5.18
C GLY A 162 3.56 3.92 4.08
N VAL A 163 2.32 4.30 4.37
CA VAL A 163 1.47 5.09 3.47
C VAL A 163 0.94 6.28 4.24
N ALA A 164 1.35 7.47 3.85
CA ALA A 164 1.12 8.66 4.65
C ALA A 164 0.55 9.82 3.82
N THR A 165 -0.48 10.50 4.36
CA THR A 165 -0.91 11.80 3.84
C THR A 165 -0.26 12.93 4.61
N LEU A 166 0.11 13.99 3.91
CA LEU A 166 0.59 15.24 4.52
C LEU A 166 -0.58 16.16 4.84
N PRO A 167 -0.48 16.96 5.91
CA PRO A 167 -1.41 18.06 6.13
C PRO A 167 -1.27 19.10 5.02
N PHE A 168 -2.27 19.99 4.89
CA PHE A 168 -2.15 21.14 4.00
C PHE A 168 -1.04 22.10 4.48
N GLN A 169 -0.40 22.81 3.56
CA GLN A 169 0.67 23.77 3.90
C GLN A 169 0.21 24.88 4.86
N ILE A 170 -1.06 25.23 4.83
CA ILE A 170 -1.66 26.19 5.77
C ILE A 170 -1.60 25.68 7.23
N GLU A 171 -1.53 24.35 7.43
CA GLU A 171 -1.46 23.72 8.75
C GLU A 171 0.00 23.62 9.22
N THR A 172 0.69 24.76 9.36
CA THR A 172 2.15 24.84 9.56
C THR A 172 2.67 24.03 10.76
N ALA A 173 1.96 24.05 11.89
CA ALA A 173 2.34 23.27 13.09
C ALA A 173 2.28 21.76 12.84
N ARG A 174 1.24 21.30 12.15
CA ARG A 174 1.06 19.89 11.76
C ARG A 174 2.11 19.45 10.75
N MET A 175 2.50 20.34 9.84
CA MET A 175 3.51 20.08 8.82
C MET A 175 4.88 19.77 9.44
N GLY A 176 5.27 20.45 10.53
CA GLY A 176 6.50 20.17 11.26
C GLY A 176 6.51 18.74 11.84
N ALA A 177 5.43 18.33 12.49
CA ALA A 177 5.26 16.99 13.02
C ALA A 177 5.27 15.91 11.93
N ALA A 178 4.60 16.18 10.77
CA ALA A 178 4.58 15.28 9.63
C ALA A 178 5.97 15.06 9.05
N LYS A 179 6.77 16.12 8.85
CA LYS A 179 8.15 16.02 8.37
C LYS A 179 9.04 15.19 9.27
N ALA A 180 8.93 15.37 10.59
CA ALA A 180 9.68 14.58 11.55
C ALA A 180 9.28 13.09 11.48
N ALA A 181 7.98 12.80 11.42
CA ALA A 181 7.47 11.44 11.33
C ALA A 181 7.97 10.72 10.06
N ILE A 182 7.99 11.40 8.90
CA ILE A 182 8.49 10.81 7.65
C ILE A 182 9.96 10.42 7.76
N GLN A 183 10.78 11.21 8.44
CA GLN A 183 12.19 10.85 8.65
C GLN A 183 12.33 9.56 9.44
N HIS A 184 11.52 9.37 10.49
CA HIS A 184 11.49 8.12 11.25
C HIS A 184 10.97 6.95 10.39
N LEU A 185 9.88 7.14 9.66
CA LEU A 185 9.31 6.09 8.79
C LEU A 185 10.28 5.64 7.69
N LYS A 186 11.08 6.55 7.13
CA LYS A 186 12.12 6.20 6.14
C LYS A 186 13.20 5.27 6.69
N HIS A 187 13.44 5.27 7.99
CA HIS A 187 14.41 4.37 8.61
C HIS A 187 13.79 3.01 8.96
N SER A 188 12.52 3.02 9.37
CA SER A 188 11.85 1.81 9.87
C SER A 188 11.01 1.08 8.82
N CYS A 189 10.63 1.74 7.71
CA CYS A 189 9.88 1.11 6.62
C CYS A 189 10.78 0.85 5.41
N ASP A 190 10.52 -0.22 4.67
CA ASP A 190 11.18 -0.50 3.39
C ASP A 190 10.89 0.57 2.35
N THR A 191 9.65 1.05 2.32
CA THR A 191 9.18 2.12 1.43
C THR A 191 8.15 2.98 2.15
N VAL A 192 8.20 4.28 1.92
CA VAL A 192 7.18 5.23 2.40
C VAL A 192 6.53 5.91 1.20
N VAL A 193 5.27 5.59 0.94
CA VAL A 193 4.42 6.25 -0.06
C VAL A 193 3.82 7.50 0.57
N ILE A 194 4.07 8.65 -0.04
CA ILE A 194 3.60 9.93 0.49
C ILE A 194 2.60 10.55 -0.49
N ILE A 195 1.49 11.02 0.06
CA ILE A 195 0.48 11.82 -0.64
C ILE A 195 0.47 13.21 -0.03
N ASP A 196 0.75 14.21 -0.87
CA ASP A 196 0.68 15.62 -0.50
C ASP A 196 -0.74 16.14 -0.76
N ASN A 197 -1.43 16.54 0.31
CA ASN A 197 -2.80 17.05 0.19
C ASN A 197 -2.89 18.35 -0.64
N ASP A 198 -1.84 19.16 -0.69
CA ASP A 198 -1.84 20.36 -1.54
C ASP A 198 -1.90 19.99 -3.03
N ARG A 199 -1.38 18.83 -3.40
CA ARG A 199 -1.47 18.32 -4.77
C ARG A 199 -2.88 17.88 -5.16
N LEU A 200 -3.76 17.63 -4.20
CA LEU A 200 -5.16 17.34 -4.49
C LEU A 200 -5.87 18.53 -5.15
N ASN A 201 -5.41 19.77 -4.92
CA ASN A 201 -5.95 20.94 -5.62
C ASN A 201 -5.84 20.83 -7.15
N HIS A 202 -4.81 20.19 -7.66
CA HIS A 202 -4.63 19.99 -9.10
C HIS A 202 -5.60 18.95 -9.66
N ILE A 203 -6.01 17.97 -8.84
CA ILE A 203 -6.84 16.84 -9.27
C ILE A 203 -8.31 17.08 -8.94
N ALA A 204 -8.59 17.73 -7.82
CA ALA A 204 -9.91 17.82 -7.19
C ALA A 204 -10.28 19.25 -6.74
N GLY A 205 -9.56 20.27 -7.18
CA GLY A 205 -9.75 21.67 -6.70
C GLY A 205 -11.14 22.27 -6.95
N ASN A 206 -11.89 21.70 -7.88
CA ASN A 206 -13.26 22.13 -8.19
C ASN A 206 -14.35 21.36 -7.39
N LEU A 207 -13.93 20.37 -6.57
CA LEU A 207 -14.85 19.58 -5.78
C LEU A 207 -15.14 20.23 -4.42
N PRO A 208 -16.31 19.98 -3.81
CA PRO A 208 -16.55 20.30 -2.41
C PRO A 208 -15.47 19.75 -1.50
N PHE A 209 -15.11 20.45 -0.43
CA PHE A 209 -13.98 20.11 0.44
C PHE A 209 -13.99 18.65 0.96
N GLN A 210 -15.16 18.14 1.34
CA GLN A 210 -15.28 16.73 1.78
C GLN A 210 -15.00 15.74 0.66
N GLU A 211 -15.44 16.04 -0.55
CA GLU A 211 -15.19 15.21 -1.73
C GLU A 211 -13.72 15.25 -2.13
N ALA A 212 -13.08 16.42 -2.07
CA ALA A 212 -11.66 16.57 -2.34
C ALA A 212 -10.79 15.74 -1.37
N LEU A 213 -11.11 15.76 -0.06
CA LEU A 213 -10.46 14.86 0.91
C LEU A 213 -10.78 13.38 0.64
N GLY A 214 -12.00 13.09 0.16
CA GLY A 214 -12.39 11.76 -0.30
C GLY A 214 -11.49 11.23 -1.43
N VAL A 215 -11.00 12.10 -2.31
CA VAL A 215 -10.06 11.72 -3.39
C VAL A 215 -8.76 11.18 -2.83
N ALA A 216 -8.20 11.78 -1.76
CA ALA A 216 -7.01 11.24 -1.10
C ALA A 216 -7.25 9.85 -0.54
N ASN A 217 -8.35 9.66 0.20
CA ASN A 217 -8.72 8.36 0.77
C ASN A 217 -8.90 7.30 -0.33
N THR A 218 -9.60 7.67 -1.40
CA THR A 218 -9.82 6.83 -2.58
C THR A 218 -8.50 6.44 -3.25
N THR A 219 -7.59 7.39 -3.40
CA THR A 219 -6.29 7.14 -4.05
C THR A 219 -5.45 6.16 -3.26
N ILE A 220 -5.33 6.37 -1.94
CA ILE A 220 -4.60 5.45 -1.06
C ILE A 220 -5.29 4.09 -1.01
N GLY A 221 -6.61 4.10 -0.90
CA GLY A 221 -7.39 2.88 -0.90
C GLY A 221 -7.20 2.07 -2.19
N LYS A 222 -7.22 2.71 -3.35
CA LYS A 222 -6.92 2.08 -4.65
C LYS A 222 -5.49 1.54 -4.71
N PHE A 223 -4.52 2.23 -4.11
CA PHE A 223 -3.15 1.73 -4.01
C PHE A 223 -3.08 0.44 -3.17
N VAL A 224 -3.59 0.48 -1.95
CA VAL A 224 -3.58 -0.69 -1.05
C VAL A 224 -4.35 -1.86 -1.68
N LYS A 225 -5.56 -1.61 -2.21
CA LYS A 225 -6.39 -2.61 -2.88
C LYS A 225 -5.69 -3.15 -4.14
N GLY A 226 -5.17 -2.27 -5.00
CA GLY A 226 -4.54 -2.65 -6.26
C GLY A 226 -3.32 -3.53 -6.04
N VAL A 227 -2.42 -3.17 -5.13
CA VAL A 227 -1.24 -3.99 -4.79
C VAL A 227 -1.68 -5.33 -4.19
N THR A 228 -2.63 -5.31 -3.25
CA THR A 228 -3.14 -6.53 -2.60
C THR A 228 -3.73 -7.49 -3.63
N GLU A 229 -4.66 -7.03 -4.45
CA GLU A 229 -5.34 -7.88 -5.43
C GLU A 229 -4.40 -8.38 -6.53
N THR A 230 -3.46 -7.56 -6.99
CA THR A 230 -2.51 -7.97 -8.02
C THR A 230 -1.61 -9.13 -7.58
N ILE A 231 -1.34 -9.24 -6.29
CA ILE A 231 -0.52 -10.32 -5.72
C ILE A 231 -1.36 -11.55 -5.35
N THR A 232 -2.60 -11.34 -4.88
CA THR A 232 -3.41 -12.42 -4.28
C THR A 232 -4.42 -13.03 -5.23
N THR A 233 -4.83 -12.30 -6.27
CA THR A 233 -5.83 -12.76 -7.23
C THR A 233 -5.20 -13.11 -8.57
N ALA A 234 -5.74 -14.14 -9.24
CA ALA A 234 -5.34 -14.43 -10.60
C ALA A 234 -5.71 -13.26 -11.52
N SER A 235 -4.74 -12.72 -12.21
CA SER A 235 -4.90 -11.64 -13.19
C SER A 235 -4.28 -12.05 -14.54
N LEU A 236 -4.50 -11.26 -15.61
CA LEU A 236 -3.90 -11.54 -16.92
C LEU A 236 -2.37 -11.60 -16.85
N ILE A 237 -1.79 -10.73 -16.03
CA ILE A 237 -0.36 -10.69 -15.74
C ILE A 237 -0.23 -10.53 -14.24
N ASN A 238 0.20 -11.60 -13.57
CA ASN A 238 0.37 -11.62 -12.14
C ASN A 238 1.69 -10.96 -11.74
N LEU A 239 1.61 -10.17 -10.69
CA LEU A 239 2.78 -9.66 -10.01
C LEU A 239 3.25 -10.68 -8.97
N ASP A 240 4.51 -11.06 -9.02
CA ASP A 240 5.10 -11.91 -8.00
C ASP A 240 5.47 -11.06 -6.76
N TYR A 241 5.29 -11.64 -5.56
CA TYR A 241 5.73 -11.04 -4.30
C TYR A 241 7.23 -10.69 -4.33
N ALA A 242 8.05 -11.57 -4.91
CA ALA A 242 9.49 -11.34 -5.02
C ALA A 242 9.82 -10.12 -5.88
N ASP A 243 9.05 -9.87 -6.93
CA ASP A 243 9.20 -8.70 -7.79
C ASP A 243 8.83 -7.42 -7.07
N LEU A 244 7.67 -7.38 -6.40
CA LEU A 244 7.27 -6.23 -5.59
C LEU A 244 8.35 -5.91 -4.54
N ARG A 245 8.82 -6.93 -3.82
CA ARG A 245 9.88 -6.78 -2.82
C ARG A 245 11.17 -6.23 -3.42
N ALA A 246 11.54 -6.65 -4.63
CA ALA A 246 12.76 -6.20 -5.30
C ALA A 246 12.78 -4.70 -5.61
N ILE A 247 11.63 -4.06 -5.83
CA ILE A 247 11.55 -2.61 -6.07
C ILE A 247 11.24 -1.80 -4.82
N MET A 248 10.60 -2.40 -3.81
CA MET A 248 10.15 -1.68 -2.62
C MET A 248 11.10 -1.83 -1.43
N ARG A 249 11.84 -2.94 -1.31
CA ARG A 249 12.73 -3.16 -0.16
C ARG A 249 13.84 -2.12 -0.10
N GLY A 250 13.90 -1.37 1.01
CA GLY A 250 14.90 -0.33 1.23
C GLY A 250 14.89 0.77 0.16
N ALA A 251 13.73 1.03 -0.46
CA ALA A 251 13.60 2.03 -1.50
C ALA A 251 13.44 3.46 -0.96
N GLY A 252 13.15 3.62 0.33
CA GLY A 252 12.96 4.91 0.95
C GLY A 252 11.63 5.55 0.53
N LEU A 253 11.65 6.68 -0.19
CA LEU A 253 10.41 7.34 -0.62
C LEU A 253 9.86 6.78 -1.91
N ALA A 254 8.54 6.77 -2.00
CA ALA A 254 7.81 6.49 -3.24
C ALA A 254 6.73 7.54 -3.50
N SER A 255 6.52 7.82 -4.77
CA SER A 255 5.43 8.66 -5.27
C SER A 255 4.41 7.79 -6.00
N ILE A 256 3.14 8.11 -5.82
CA ILE A 256 2.03 7.47 -6.53
C ILE A 256 1.38 8.46 -7.47
N GLY A 257 1.00 7.98 -8.65
CA GLY A 257 0.15 8.68 -9.59
C GLY A 257 -0.98 7.78 -10.06
N ILE A 258 -2.15 8.34 -10.28
CA ILE A 258 -3.32 7.63 -10.80
C ILE A 258 -3.85 8.40 -12.00
N GLY A 259 -4.09 7.67 -13.08
CA GLY A 259 -4.68 8.22 -14.30
C GLY A 259 -5.85 7.40 -14.78
N GLN A 260 -6.74 8.08 -15.47
CA GLN A 260 -7.89 7.47 -16.13
C GLN A 260 -7.91 7.91 -17.59
N GLY A 261 -8.20 6.97 -18.47
CA GLY A 261 -8.39 7.22 -19.90
C GLY A 261 -9.66 6.56 -20.39
N LYS A 262 -10.18 7.05 -21.50
CA LYS A 262 -11.39 6.54 -22.15
C LYS A 262 -11.24 6.57 -23.66
N ASP A 263 -12.04 5.75 -24.31
CA ASP A 263 -12.09 5.61 -25.74
C ASP A 263 -10.77 5.16 -26.37
N GLU A 264 -10.46 5.60 -27.58
CA GLU A 264 -9.21 5.25 -28.26
C GLU A 264 -7.99 5.84 -27.53
N GLY A 265 -6.93 5.03 -27.36
CA GLY A 265 -5.74 5.44 -26.61
C GLY A 265 -5.96 5.53 -25.10
N LYS A 266 -7.00 4.86 -24.56
CA LYS A 266 -7.37 4.93 -23.14
C LYS A 266 -6.24 4.60 -22.18
N VAL A 267 -5.38 3.63 -22.51
CA VAL A 267 -4.25 3.22 -21.67
C VAL A 267 -3.14 4.26 -21.70
N GLU A 268 -2.77 4.77 -22.87
CA GLU A 268 -1.77 5.81 -23.03
C GLU A 268 -2.17 7.10 -22.31
N HIS A 269 -3.41 7.56 -22.50
CA HIS A 269 -3.94 8.73 -21.79
C HIS A 269 -3.96 8.54 -20.27
N ALA A 270 -4.30 7.33 -19.80
CA ALA A 270 -4.27 7.02 -18.37
C ALA A 270 -2.85 7.03 -17.82
N VAL A 271 -1.87 6.50 -18.57
CA VAL A 271 -0.44 6.52 -18.20
C VAL A 271 0.08 7.95 -18.13
N GLU A 272 -0.18 8.78 -19.14
CA GLU A 272 0.26 10.18 -19.15
C GLU A 272 -0.28 10.95 -17.95
N ARG A 273 -1.56 10.78 -17.63
CA ARG A 273 -2.15 11.39 -16.43
C ARG A 273 -1.50 10.88 -15.16
N ALA A 274 -1.31 9.56 -15.01
CA ALA A 274 -0.67 9.00 -13.83
C ALA A 274 0.76 9.52 -13.63
N LEU A 275 1.50 9.78 -14.70
CA LEU A 275 2.86 10.35 -14.65
C LEU A 275 2.86 11.85 -14.36
N ASN A 276 1.86 12.60 -14.82
CA ASN A 276 1.79 14.06 -14.66
C ASN A 276 1.09 14.47 -13.36
N GLU A 277 0.06 13.73 -12.94
CA GLU A 277 -0.75 14.00 -11.75
C GLU A 277 -0.25 13.21 -10.52
N ARG A 278 1.07 13.21 -10.30
CA ARG A 278 1.65 12.55 -9.12
C ARG A 278 1.31 13.29 -7.84
N LEU A 279 1.02 12.52 -6.81
CA LEU A 279 0.60 13.03 -5.50
C LEU A 279 1.75 13.40 -4.56
N LEU A 280 2.99 13.29 -5.00
CA LEU A 280 4.18 13.80 -4.34
C LEU A 280 5.01 14.59 -5.33
N ASP A 281 5.53 15.73 -4.92
CA ASP A 281 6.50 16.48 -5.70
C ASP A 281 7.85 15.76 -5.74
N VAL A 282 8.21 15.27 -6.92
CA VAL A 282 9.44 14.53 -7.15
C VAL A 282 10.38 15.42 -7.95
N GLU A 283 11.53 15.75 -7.37
CA GLU A 283 12.55 16.61 -8.01
C GLU A 283 13.12 15.96 -9.27
N ASP A 284 13.43 14.68 -9.16
CA ASP A 284 14.16 13.98 -10.22
C ASP A 284 13.72 12.51 -10.31
N ILE A 285 12.95 12.21 -11.34
CA ILE A 285 12.48 10.85 -11.62
C ILE A 285 13.63 9.98 -12.19
N THR A 286 14.69 10.60 -12.73
CA THR A 286 15.83 9.86 -13.31
C THR A 286 16.65 9.10 -12.26
N LYS A 287 16.41 9.35 -10.98
CA LYS A 287 16.99 8.63 -9.84
C LYS A 287 16.11 7.47 -9.35
N ALA A 288 14.93 7.30 -9.94
CA ALA A 288 14.02 6.26 -9.53
C ALA A 288 14.66 4.87 -9.60
N ARG A 289 14.46 4.08 -8.56
CA ARG A 289 14.99 2.73 -8.43
C ARG A 289 14.15 1.70 -9.16
N GLY A 290 12.84 1.88 -9.13
CA GLY A 290 11.88 1.01 -9.79
C GLY A 290 10.52 1.66 -9.95
N VAL A 291 9.71 1.05 -10.79
CA VAL A 291 8.33 1.45 -11.01
C VAL A 291 7.42 0.23 -11.01
N LEU A 292 6.32 0.35 -10.28
CA LEU A 292 5.19 -0.57 -10.33
C LEU A 292 4.07 0.08 -11.13
N ILE A 293 3.55 -0.65 -12.10
CA ILE A 293 2.44 -0.23 -12.94
C ILE A 293 1.29 -1.23 -12.74
N HIS A 294 0.13 -0.73 -12.41
CA HIS A 294 -1.10 -1.52 -12.39
C HIS A 294 -2.09 -0.93 -13.39
N ILE A 295 -2.50 -1.74 -14.37
CA ILE A 295 -3.44 -1.36 -15.41
C ILE A 295 -4.74 -2.14 -15.19
N ALA A 296 -5.86 -1.44 -15.05
CA ALA A 296 -7.18 -2.04 -15.05
C ALA A 296 -7.99 -1.49 -16.24
N GLY A 297 -8.56 -2.35 -17.04
CA GLY A 297 -9.37 -1.95 -18.20
C GLY A 297 -10.52 -2.92 -18.46
N GLY A 298 -11.43 -2.56 -19.36
CA GLY A 298 -12.54 -3.40 -19.75
C GLY A 298 -12.12 -4.62 -20.58
N GLU A 299 -13.08 -5.47 -20.91
CA GLU A 299 -12.86 -6.65 -21.80
C GLU A 299 -12.41 -6.25 -23.22
N ASP A 300 -12.58 -4.98 -23.57
CA ASP A 300 -12.14 -4.37 -24.84
C ASP A 300 -10.69 -3.87 -24.81
N MET A 301 -9.98 -3.99 -23.67
CA MET A 301 -8.58 -3.61 -23.55
C MET A 301 -7.69 -4.60 -24.32
N THR A 302 -6.89 -4.09 -25.26
CA THR A 302 -6.02 -4.91 -26.11
C THR A 302 -4.61 -5.03 -25.54
N LEU A 303 -3.90 -6.09 -25.96
CA LEU A 303 -2.49 -6.25 -25.61
C LEU A 303 -1.61 -5.10 -26.17
N GLU A 304 -1.98 -4.59 -27.36
CA GLU A 304 -1.26 -3.50 -27.99
C GLU A 304 -1.37 -2.20 -27.18
N GLU A 305 -2.56 -1.86 -26.68
CA GLU A 305 -2.76 -0.69 -25.80
C GLU A 305 -1.92 -0.80 -24.53
N VAL A 306 -1.91 -1.98 -23.89
CA VAL A 306 -1.11 -2.23 -22.68
C VAL A 306 0.40 -2.11 -22.98
N HIS A 307 0.84 -2.64 -24.12
CA HIS A 307 2.25 -2.56 -24.55
C HIS A 307 2.69 -1.11 -24.79
N ARG A 308 1.88 -0.31 -25.50
CA ARG A 308 2.16 1.12 -25.73
C ARG A 308 2.22 1.90 -24.42
N GLY A 309 1.30 1.65 -23.49
CA GLY A 309 1.35 2.24 -22.15
C GLY A 309 2.64 1.90 -21.40
N GLY A 310 3.11 0.67 -21.47
CA GLY A 310 4.37 0.23 -20.89
C GLY A 310 5.59 0.91 -21.52
N GLU A 311 5.62 1.03 -22.85
CA GLU A 311 6.69 1.76 -23.57
C GLU A 311 6.73 3.24 -23.21
N LEU A 312 5.57 3.86 -23.05
CA LEU A 312 5.48 5.26 -22.63
C LEU A 312 6.14 5.46 -21.26
N ILE A 313 5.82 4.62 -20.27
CA ILE A 313 6.44 4.68 -18.95
C ILE A 313 7.96 4.48 -19.04
N LYS A 314 8.41 3.51 -19.84
CA LYS A 314 9.84 3.21 -20.02
C LYS A 314 10.62 4.42 -20.51
N ARG A 315 10.04 5.29 -21.33
CA ARG A 315 10.70 6.54 -21.81
C ARG A 315 10.98 7.55 -20.70
N TYR A 316 10.16 7.55 -19.66
CA TYR A 316 10.32 8.46 -18.50
C TYR A 316 11.23 7.89 -17.43
N MET A 317 11.52 6.58 -17.47
CA MET A 317 12.28 5.90 -16.42
C MET A 317 13.77 5.78 -16.79
N PRO A 318 14.67 5.82 -15.78
CA PRO A 318 16.09 5.56 -16.02
C PRO A 318 16.31 4.18 -16.64
N PRO A 319 17.29 4.00 -17.53
CA PRO A 319 17.54 2.71 -18.20
C PRO A 319 17.81 1.54 -17.26
N LYS A 320 18.27 1.80 -16.03
CA LYS A 320 18.58 0.80 -15.01
C LYS A 320 17.43 0.53 -14.03
N SER A 321 16.33 1.28 -14.13
CA SER A 321 15.19 1.06 -13.22
C SER A 321 14.48 -0.23 -13.54
N LYS A 322 14.06 -0.95 -12.49
CA LYS A 322 13.23 -2.16 -12.64
C LYS A 322 11.79 -1.74 -12.89
N VAL A 323 11.23 -2.19 -14.00
CA VAL A 323 9.80 -1.98 -14.35
C VAL A 323 9.05 -3.26 -14.08
N ILE A 324 8.01 -3.16 -13.26
CA ILE A 324 7.13 -4.26 -12.92
C ILE A 324 5.70 -3.82 -13.25
N TRP A 325 4.96 -4.67 -13.90
CA TRP A 325 3.61 -4.33 -14.29
C TRP A 325 2.64 -5.50 -14.15
N GLY A 326 1.39 -5.16 -13.84
CA GLY A 326 0.28 -6.09 -13.80
C GLY A 326 -0.92 -5.54 -14.55
N ALA A 327 -1.71 -6.42 -15.15
CA ALA A 327 -2.92 -6.04 -15.89
C ALA A 327 -4.11 -6.87 -15.41
N LYS A 328 -5.24 -6.19 -15.14
CA LYS A 328 -6.50 -6.79 -14.70
C LYS A 328 -7.63 -6.36 -15.63
N VAL A 329 -8.50 -7.32 -15.98
CA VAL A 329 -9.77 -7.00 -16.66
C VAL A 329 -10.86 -6.77 -15.62
N ASP A 330 -11.54 -5.63 -15.72
CA ASP A 330 -12.73 -5.30 -14.95
C ASP A 330 -13.87 -4.99 -15.93
N LYS A 331 -14.94 -5.81 -15.90
CA LYS A 331 -16.09 -5.68 -16.80
C LYS A 331 -16.79 -4.31 -16.70
N ASN A 332 -16.65 -3.63 -15.55
CA ASN A 332 -17.24 -2.31 -15.35
C ASN A 332 -16.48 -1.19 -16.05
N LEU A 333 -15.28 -1.48 -16.57
CA LEU A 333 -14.39 -0.50 -17.23
C LEU A 333 -14.46 -0.54 -18.76
N LYS A 334 -15.55 -1.07 -19.34
CA LYS A 334 -15.69 -1.08 -20.81
C LYS A 334 -15.50 0.32 -21.39
N GLY A 335 -14.60 0.47 -22.37
CA GLY A 335 -14.24 1.76 -22.97
C GLY A 335 -13.37 2.65 -22.07
N HIS A 336 -12.95 2.17 -20.89
CA HIS A 336 -12.13 2.93 -19.94
C HIS A 336 -10.89 2.14 -19.54
N ALA A 337 -9.85 2.86 -19.12
CA ALA A 337 -8.68 2.30 -18.47
C ALA A 337 -8.31 3.13 -17.23
N HIS A 338 -7.92 2.45 -16.16
CA HIS A 338 -7.36 3.04 -14.97
C HIS A 338 -5.91 2.58 -14.84
N VAL A 339 -5.00 3.50 -14.64
CA VAL A 339 -3.59 3.19 -14.45
C VAL A 339 -3.12 3.79 -13.13
N MET A 340 -2.44 2.97 -12.35
CA MET A 340 -1.72 3.39 -11.17
C MET A 340 -0.24 3.15 -11.40
N VAL A 341 0.58 4.18 -11.14
CA VAL A 341 2.03 4.13 -11.22
C VAL A 341 2.62 4.44 -9.86
N VAL A 342 3.47 3.55 -9.33
CA VAL A 342 4.22 3.78 -8.09
C VAL A 342 5.70 3.84 -8.44
N ILE A 343 6.33 4.97 -8.20
CA ILE A 343 7.73 5.22 -8.50
C ILE A 343 8.51 5.22 -7.18
N THR A 344 9.46 4.30 -7.04
CA THR A 344 10.21 4.09 -5.81
C THR A 344 11.64 4.63 -5.92
N GLY A 345 12.24 4.98 -4.78
CA GLY A 345 13.59 5.54 -4.72
C GLY A 345 13.66 7.00 -5.17
N VAL A 346 12.58 7.75 -4.97
CA VAL A 346 12.50 9.16 -5.35
C VAL A 346 12.99 10.08 -4.23
N GLU A 347 13.42 11.28 -4.63
CA GLU A 347 13.72 12.38 -3.71
C GLU A 347 12.65 13.47 -3.86
N SER A 348 12.26 14.07 -2.74
CA SER A 348 11.30 15.18 -2.72
C SER A 348 11.94 16.42 -2.10
N ALA A 349 11.78 17.57 -2.74
CA ALA A 349 12.19 18.88 -2.23
C ALA A 349 11.55 19.19 -0.88
N PHE A 350 10.34 18.73 -0.69
CA PHE A 350 9.58 18.88 0.54
C PHE A 350 10.34 18.39 1.79
N LEU A 351 11.14 17.33 1.66
CA LEU A 351 11.90 16.73 2.77
C LEU A 351 13.32 17.26 2.92
N LYS A 352 13.81 18.02 1.96
CA LYS A 352 15.09 18.71 2.12
C LYS A 352 14.91 19.80 3.17
N THR A 353 15.52 19.61 4.30
CA THR A 353 15.59 20.64 5.34
C THR A 353 16.26 21.87 4.72
N GLN A 354 15.51 22.96 4.53
CA GLN A 354 16.16 24.25 4.34
C GLN A 354 17.05 24.43 5.56
N LYS A 355 18.37 24.32 5.38
CA LYS A 355 19.32 24.92 6.32
C LYS A 355 18.96 26.40 6.34
N LYS A 356 18.08 26.80 7.26
CA LYS A 356 17.94 28.20 7.61
C LYS A 356 19.35 28.63 7.99
N ARG A 357 20.01 29.39 7.12
CA ARG A 357 21.07 30.27 7.50
C ARG A 357 20.43 31.20 8.52
N PHE A 358 20.63 30.92 9.79
CA PHE A 358 20.52 31.90 10.83
C PHE A 358 21.60 32.95 10.53
N GLY A 359 21.24 33.95 9.72
CA GLY A 359 21.98 35.18 9.66
C GLY A 359 21.99 35.71 11.08
N SER A 360 23.17 35.99 11.59
CA SER A 360 23.40 36.66 12.84
C SER A 360 22.53 37.91 12.89
N PHE A 361 21.42 37.84 13.59
CA PHE A 361 20.63 39.01 13.97
C PHE A 361 21.48 39.75 15.01
N LYS A 362 22.25 40.75 14.56
CA LYS A 362 22.83 41.76 15.47
C LYS A 362 21.67 42.59 15.94
N LEU A 363 21.33 42.48 17.21
CA LEU A 363 20.46 43.43 17.89
C LEU A 363 21.13 44.82 17.81
N PRO A 364 20.40 45.88 17.43
CA PRO A 364 20.92 47.21 17.45
C PRO A 364 20.80 47.78 18.86
N TRP A 365 21.83 47.66 19.65
CA TRP A 365 22.32 48.47 20.78
C TRP A 365 23.68 48.04 21.18
#